data_038de13569250ea81526166b79e67002
#
_entry.id   038de13569250ea81526166b79e67002
#
_cell.length_a   1.000
_cell.length_b   1.000
_cell.length_c   1.000
_cell.angle_alpha   90.00
_cell.angle_beta   90.00
_cell.angle_gamma   90.00
#
_symmetry.space_group_name_H-M   'P 1'
#
loop_
_entity.id
_entity.type
_entity.pdbx_description
1 polymer ?
#
loop_
_entity_poly.entity_id
_entity_poly.type
_entity_poly.pdbx_seq_one_letter_code
_entity_poly.pdbx_strand_id
1 'polypeptide(L)'
;MNMPTSVLIVAYRRSENLKKILAICAEKKIETIYVNLDGPKGYDQRRDVDQCQNVINDFKINFAGKLHVRLSSVNKGSAVSVLESCDWIFQNEEFAIILEDDCMPDSSFFDFVEDSRPILYSLNEVFSISGTQFAPPGVTKGVWSLSRYPLFWGWATTKSKWNVARHRLASIEINGGREFFLNYAEYRFWKSGAIRSLDGFVDAWDLPLLYSLATNENLHVQPGENLVKNVGVDFAATHTTKPNQWIGRECGRYTRSNVKPTLNLDLDNWLFEHFYKINTRHIFSTRLTTLFDLLGINKRVRSPLKERWR
;
A
#
# COMPACT_ATOMS: atom_id res chain seq x y z
N MET A 1 -22.91 -3.89 -15.30
CA MET A 1 -23.25 -2.76 -14.41
C MET A 1 -21.95 -2.13 -13.94
N ASN A 2 -21.79 -0.81 -14.16
CA ASN A 2 -20.65 -0.09 -13.59
C ASN A 2 -20.86 -0.01 -12.07
N MET A 3 -20.14 -0.79 -11.30
CA MET A 3 -20.16 -0.65 -9.83
C MET A 3 -19.44 0.64 -9.47
N PRO A 4 -19.94 1.44 -8.52
CA PRO A 4 -19.31 2.68 -8.11
C PRO A 4 -17.89 2.42 -7.58
N THR A 5 -17.00 3.38 -7.79
CA THR A 5 -15.66 3.36 -7.23
C THR A 5 -15.66 4.12 -5.91
N SER A 6 -15.28 3.44 -4.84
CA SER A 6 -15.10 4.03 -3.53
C SER A 6 -13.61 4.24 -3.23
N VAL A 7 -13.29 5.30 -2.49
CA VAL A 7 -11.91 5.62 -2.09
C VAL A 7 -11.79 5.56 -0.58
N LEU A 8 -10.79 4.83 -0.11
CA LEU A 8 -10.33 4.85 1.28
C LEU A 8 -9.10 5.74 1.39
N ILE A 9 -9.11 6.68 2.33
CA ILE A 9 -7.96 7.49 2.70
C ILE A 9 -7.57 7.16 4.13
N VAL A 10 -6.36 6.64 4.31
CA VAL A 10 -5.78 6.40 5.64
C VAL A 10 -4.90 7.59 5.97
N ALA A 11 -5.29 8.35 6.99
CA ALA A 11 -4.67 9.62 7.33
C ALA A 11 -4.16 9.63 8.77
N TYR A 12 -3.17 10.51 9.03
CA TYR A 12 -2.62 10.70 10.35
C TYR A 12 -2.40 12.18 10.68
N ARG A 13 -1.38 12.85 10.14
CA ARG A 13 -0.93 14.19 10.57
C ARG A 13 -0.70 15.19 9.43
N ARG A 14 -1.03 14.84 8.19
CA ARG A 14 -0.74 15.61 6.99
C ARG A 14 -2.00 16.30 6.46
N SER A 15 -2.49 17.31 7.18
CA SER A 15 -3.75 18.01 6.86
C SER A 15 -3.77 18.60 5.45
N GLU A 16 -2.67 19.22 4.99
CA GLU A 16 -2.57 19.80 3.64
C GLU A 16 -2.62 18.73 2.53
N ASN A 17 -2.01 17.58 2.76
CA ASN A 17 -2.06 16.47 1.81
C ASN A 17 -3.46 15.86 1.78
N LEU A 18 -4.05 15.62 2.94
CA LEU A 18 -5.42 15.12 3.07
C LEU A 18 -6.40 16.04 2.32
N LYS A 19 -6.28 17.37 2.49
CA LYS A 19 -7.09 18.36 1.77
C LYS A 19 -6.95 18.22 0.25
N LYS A 20 -5.73 18.06 -0.26
CA LYS A 20 -5.48 17.88 -1.70
C LYS A 20 -6.06 16.58 -2.23
N ILE A 21 -5.88 15.45 -1.52
CA ILE A 21 -6.43 14.14 -1.93
C ILE A 21 -7.95 14.20 -1.98
N LEU A 22 -8.60 14.78 -0.96
CA LEU A 22 -10.06 14.97 -0.95
C LEU A 22 -10.55 15.83 -2.11
N ALA A 23 -9.84 16.92 -2.45
CA ALA A 23 -10.16 17.77 -3.58
C ALA A 23 -10.06 17.00 -4.91
N ILE A 24 -8.99 16.24 -5.13
CA ILE A 24 -8.84 15.40 -6.32
C ILE A 24 -9.97 14.36 -6.42
N CYS A 25 -10.35 13.72 -5.32
CA CYS A 25 -11.48 12.78 -5.30
C CYS A 25 -12.79 13.47 -5.71
N ALA A 26 -13.04 14.70 -5.23
CA ALA A 26 -14.22 15.47 -5.60
C ALA A 26 -14.21 15.87 -7.08
N GLU A 27 -13.08 16.32 -7.63
CA GLU A 27 -12.88 16.63 -9.04
C GLU A 27 -13.14 15.40 -9.94
N LYS A 28 -12.72 14.21 -9.49
CA LYS A 28 -12.97 12.93 -10.16
C LYS A 28 -14.38 12.40 -9.94
N LYS A 29 -15.24 13.14 -9.23
CA LYS A 29 -16.64 12.79 -8.94
C LYS A 29 -16.78 11.44 -8.23
N ILE A 30 -15.85 11.14 -7.33
CA ILE A 30 -15.96 9.97 -6.47
C ILE A 30 -17.17 10.17 -5.54
N GLU A 31 -18.13 9.26 -5.61
CA GLU A 31 -19.39 9.38 -4.88
C GLU A 31 -19.29 8.95 -3.41
N THR A 32 -18.36 8.03 -3.11
CA THR A 32 -18.20 7.48 -1.74
C THR A 32 -16.75 7.53 -1.32
N ILE A 33 -16.47 8.25 -0.23
CA ILE A 33 -15.15 8.40 0.36
C ILE A 33 -15.17 7.92 1.81
N TYR A 34 -14.20 7.11 2.17
CA TYR A 34 -13.91 6.66 3.52
C TYR A 34 -12.64 7.35 4.00
N VAL A 35 -12.66 7.96 5.16
CA VAL A 35 -11.47 8.52 5.80
C VAL A 35 -11.28 7.89 7.16
N ASN A 36 -10.16 7.20 7.35
CA ASN A 36 -9.73 6.74 8.67
C ASN A 36 -8.60 7.67 9.14
N LEU A 37 -8.86 8.42 10.21
CA LEU A 37 -7.87 9.30 10.85
C LEU A 37 -7.35 8.64 12.12
N ASP A 38 -6.05 8.29 12.14
CA ASP A 38 -5.41 7.71 13.31
C ASP A 38 -5.20 8.77 14.42
N GLY A 39 -5.19 8.33 15.65
CA GLY A 39 -5.04 9.21 16.82
C GLY A 39 -3.60 9.65 17.05
N PRO A 40 -3.38 10.69 17.88
CA PRO A 40 -2.03 11.19 18.20
C PRO A 40 -1.28 10.21 19.11
N LYS A 41 0.06 10.10 18.93
CA LYS A 41 0.94 9.34 19.84
C LYS A 41 1.14 10.04 21.19
N GLY A 42 1.03 11.36 21.19
CA GLY A 42 1.24 12.20 22.36
C GLY A 42 0.62 13.57 22.18
N TYR A 43 0.72 14.40 23.21
CA TYR A 43 0.12 15.74 23.24
C TYR A 43 0.69 16.66 22.16
N ASP A 44 1.98 16.52 21.85
CA ASP A 44 2.70 17.27 20.82
C ASP A 44 2.12 17.09 19.40
N GLN A 45 1.48 15.96 19.16
CA GLN A 45 0.93 15.60 17.85
C GLN A 45 -0.58 15.90 17.72
N ARG A 46 -1.22 16.26 18.82
CA ARG A 46 -2.67 16.48 18.87
C ARG A 46 -3.10 17.57 17.90
N ARG A 47 -2.36 18.67 17.87
CA ARG A 47 -2.65 19.81 16.99
C ARG A 47 -2.72 19.39 15.50
N ASP A 48 -1.79 18.56 15.04
CA ASP A 48 -1.74 18.14 13.64
C ASP A 48 -2.93 17.22 13.31
N VAL A 49 -3.29 16.32 14.24
CA VAL A 49 -4.46 15.43 14.09
C VAL A 49 -5.76 16.26 14.10
N ASP A 50 -5.88 17.24 14.99
CA ASP A 50 -7.04 18.16 15.04
C ASP A 50 -7.16 18.98 13.74
N GLN A 51 -6.05 19.38 13.13
CA GLN A 51 -6.05 20.03 11.82
C GLN A 51 -6.57 19.10 10.70
N CYS A 52 -6.20 17.83 10.71
CA CYS A 52 -6.76 16.85 9.79
C CYS A 52 -8.27 16.68 10.00
N GLN A 53 -8.73 16.65 11.25
CA GLN A 53 -10.16 16.58 11.56
C GLN A 53 -10.92 17.81 11.06
N ASN A 54 -10.36 19.01 11.20
CA ASN A 54 -10.96 20.23 10.67
C ASN A 54 -11.09 20.17 9.12
N VAL A 55 -10.05 19.71 8.42
CA VAL A 55 -10.11 19.52 6.97
C VAL A 55 -11.25 18.56 6.57
N ILE A 56 -11.43 17.46 7.31
CA ILE A 56 -12.52 16.51 7.06
C ILE A 56 -13.90 17.18 7.27
N ASN A 57 -14.05 17.93 8.35
CA ASN A 57 -15.30 18.63 8.67
C ASN A 57 -15.64 19.68 7.61
N ASP A 58 -14.67 20.50 7.19
CA ASP A 58 -14.85 21.52 6.16
C ASP A 58 -15.20 20.89 4.81
N PHE A 59 -14.52 19.81 4.44
CA PHE A 59 -14.84 19.08 3.21
C PHE A 59 -16.25 18.52 3.21
N LYS A 60 -16.71 17.97 4.34
CA LYS A 60 -18.04 17.38 4.50
C LYS A 60 -19.18 18.36 4.20
N ILE A 61 -19.00 19.65 4.49
CA ILE A 61 -20.01 20.69 4.30
C ILE A 61 -20.40 20.83 2.81
N ASN A 62 -19.40 20.70 1.91
CA ASN A 62 -19.57 20.99 0.48
C ASN A 62 -19.53 19.73 -0.39
N PHE A 63 -19.32 18.56 0.19
CA PHE A 63 -19.24 17.31 -0.56
C PHE A 63 -20.62 16.72 -0.80
N ALA A 64 -21.02 16.63 -2.06
CA ALA A 64 -22.35 16.12 -2.46
C ALA A 64 -22.46 14.58 -2.35
N GLY A 65 -21.34 13.86 -2.22
CA GLY A 65 -21.30 12.41 -2.09
C GLY A 65 -21.43 11.92 -0.64
N LYS A 66 -21.11 10.65 -0.42
CA LYS A 66 -21.10 10.01 0.89
C LYS A 66 -19.70 10.07 1.50
N LEU A 67 -19.54 10.69 2.65
CA LEU A 67 -18.30 10.72 3.41
C LEU A 67 -18.45 9.93 4.70
N HIS A 68 -17.77 8.80 4.78
CA HIS A 68 -17.67 7.96 5.97
C HIS A 68 -16.39 8.28 6.72
N VAL A 69 -16.47 8.57 8.01
CA VAL A 69 -15.30 9.00 8.80
C VAL A 69 -15.17 8.10 10.03
N ARG A 70 -13.97 7.61 10.28
CA ARG A 70 -13.58 6.93 11.50
C ARG A 70 -12.42 7.70 12.14
N LEU A 71 -12.58 8.07 13.39
CA LEU A 71 -11.59 8.79 14.19
C LEU A 71 -11.09 7.88 15.31
N SER A 72 -9.79 7.71 15.43
CA SER A 72 -9.18 6.98 16.55
C SER A 72 -8.79 7.94 17.65
N SER A 73 -9.17 7.64 18.89
CA SER A 73 -8.75 8.45 20.06
C SER A 73 -7.30 8.24 20.45
N VAL A 74 -6.71 7.13 20.05
CA VAL A 74 -5.32 6.74 20.32
C VAL A 74 -4.63 6.32 19.03
N ASN A 75 -3.31 6.47 18.99
CA ASN A 75 -2.52 6.05 17.83
C ASN A 75 -2.45 4.52 17.75
N LYS A 76 -2.96 3.97 16.66
CA LYS A 76 -2.90 2.53 16.36
C LYS A 76 -1.62 2.13 15.63
N GLY A 77 -0.99 3.09 14.95
CA GLY A 77 0.16 2.90 14.09
C GLY A 77 -0.20 2.45 12.68
N SER A 78 0.76 2.56 11.76
CA SER A 78 0.55 2.34 10.34
C SER A 78 -0.02 0.95 10.06
N ALA A 79 0.62 -0.09 10.58
CA ALA A 79 0.22 -1.46 10.28
C ALA A 79 -1.23 -1.78 10.67
N VAL A 80 -1.63 -1.41 11.89
CA VAL A 80 -2.99 -1.68 12.38
C VAL A 80 -4.00 -0.75 11.69
N SER A 81 -3.65 0.52 11.56
CA SER A 81 -4.54 1.52 10.96
C SER A 81 -4.91 1.18 9.52
N VAL A 82 -3.94 0.78 8.68
CA VAL A 82 -4.22 0.40 7.29
C VAL A 82 -5.05 -0.88 7.20
N LEU A 83 -4.68 -1.93 7.95
CA LEU A 83 -5.41 -3.21 7.90
C LEU A 83 -6.86 -3.07 8.35
N GLU A 84 -7.11 -2.42 9.50
CA GLU A 84 -8.47 -2.18 9.99
C GLU A 84 -9.28 -1.27 9.06
N SER A 85 -8.62 -0.35 8.38
CA SER A 85 -9.28 0.52 7.40
C SER A 85 -9.71 -0.24 6.16
N CYS A 86 -8.86 -1.13 5.65
CA CYS A 86 -9.21 -2.02 4.56
C CYS A 86 -10.33 -2.99 4.96
N ASP A 87 -10.26 -3.58 6.16
CA ASP A 87 -11.35 -4.42 6.67
C ASP A 87 -12.68 -3.64 6.73
N TRP A 88 -12.63 -2.37 7.17
CA TRP A 88 -13.81 -1.53 7.27
C TRP A 88 -14.43 -1.18 5.92
N ILE A 89 -13.65 -0.75 4.94
CA ILE A 89 -14.22 -0.41 3.63
C ILE A 89 -14.78 -1.65 2.94
N PHE A 90 -14.08 -2.80 3.00
CA PHE A 90 -14.53 -4.03 2.37
C PHE A 90 -15.67 -4.76 3.10
N GLN A 91 -16.10 -4.30 4.28
CA GLN A 91 -17.39 -4.68 4.85
C GLN A 91 -18.56 -4.10 4.05
N ASN A 92 -18.37 -2.94 3.44
CA ASN A 92 -19.43 -2.14 2.81
C ASN A 92 -19.32 -2.07 1.27
N GLU A 93 -18.09 -2.13 0.71
CA GLU A 93 -17.82 -1.88 -0.69
C GLU A 93 -17.22 -3.11 -1.37
N GLU A 94 -17.62 -3.37 -2.61
CA GLU A 94 -17.10 -4.50 -3.41
C GLU A 94 -15.75 -4.20 -4.08
N PHE A 95 -15.45 -2.92 -4.28
CA PHE A 95 -14.21 -2.45 -4.89
C PHE A 95 -13.79 -1.13 -4.26
N ALA A 96 -12.50 -0.95 -4.02
CA ALA A 96 -11.97 0.28 -3.47
C ALA A 96 -10.58 0.63 -3.99
N ILE A 97 -10.33 1.93 -4.11
CA ILE A 97 -9.01 2.53 -4.17
C ILE A 97 -8.56 2.84 -2.75
N ILE A 98 -7.31 2.54 -2.42
CA ILE A 98 -6.71 2.78 -1.12
C ILE A 98 -5.55 3.76 -1.28
N LEU A 99 -5.60 4.86 -0.55
CA LEU A 99 -4.58 5.92 -0.50
C LEU A 99 -4.15 6.15 0.96
N GLU A 100 -2.87 6.41 1.17
CA GLU A 100 -2.38 6.98 2.42
C GLU A 100 -2.20 8.49 2.26
N ASP A 101 -2.12 9.25 3.35
CA ASP A 101 -2.06 10.73 3.31
C ASP A 101 -0.75 11.28 2.72
N ASP A 102 0.19 10.42 2.37
CA ASP A 102 1.39 10.75 1.61
C ASP A 102 1.39 10.23 0.16
N CYS A 103 0.33 9.58 -0.25
CA CYS A 103 0.15 9.05 -1.61
C CYS A 103 -0.69 10.02 -2.44
N MET A 104 -0.03 10.94 -3.16
CA MET A 104 -0.68 11.96 -3.97
C MET A 104 -0.96 11.44 -5.38
N PRO A 105 -2.22 11.13 -5.74
CA PRO A 105 -2.55 10.62 -7.05
C PRO A 105 -2.57 11.73 -8.12
N ASP A 106 -2.08 11.42 -9.32
CA ASP A 106 -2.46 12.16 -10.51
C ASP A 106 -3.92 11.87 -10.88
N SER A 107 -4.60 12.80 -11.50
CA SER A 107 -6.00 12.60 -11.91
C SER A 107 -6.19 11.40 -12.85
N SER A 108 -5.20 11.10 -13.69
CA SER A 108 -5.23 9.96 -14.60
C SER A 108 -5.05 8.59 -13.91
N PHE A 109 -4.64 8.56 -12.64
CA PHE A 109 -4.63 7.34 -11.84
C PHE A 109 -6.02 6.70 -11.73
N PHE A 110 -7.05 7.50 -11.52
CA PHE A 110 -8.43 7.03 -11.44
C PHE A 110 -8.90 6.42 -12.76
N ASP A 111 -8.52 7.05 -13.88
CA ASP A 111 -8.85 6.53 -15.21
C ASP A 111 -8.13 5.20 -15.48
N PHE A 112 -6.88 5.09 -15.07
CA PHE A 112 -6.12 3.83 -15.13
C PHE A 112 -6.77 2.72 -14.28
N VAL A 113 -7.20 3.04 -13.08
CA VAL A 113 -7.88 2.07 -12.19
C VAL A 113 -9.19 1.58 -12.83
N GLU A 114 -10.00 2.47 -13.39
CA GLU A 114 -11.25 2.08 -14.06
C GLU A 114 -11.00 1.18 -15.28
N ASP A 115 -10.01 1.51 -16.11
CA ASP A 115 -9.68 0.72 -17.29
C ASP A 115 -9.07 -0.65 -16.95
N SER A 116 -8.32 -0.74 -15.84
CA SER A 116 -7.69 -1.99 -15.40
C SER A 116 -8.55 -2.84 -14.48
N ARG A 117 -9.58 -2.27 -13.86
CA ARG A 117 -10.49 -2.94 -12.93
C ARG A 117 -11.09 -4.26 -13.44
N PRO A 118 -11.51 -4.40 -14.72
CA PRO A 118 -12.04 -5.67 -15.23
C PRO A 118 -11.06 -6.84 -15.07
N ILE A 119 -9.75 -6.59 -15.03
CA ILE A 119 -8.72 -7.63 -14.88
C ILE A 119 -8.81 -8.31 -13.52
N LEU A 120 -9.13 -7.55 -12.46
CA LEU A 120 -9.32 -8.11 -11.11
C LEU A 120 -10.46 -9.14 -11.05
N TYR A 121 -11.45 -9.01 -11.93
CA TYR A 121 -12.59 -9.93 -11.99
C TYR A 121 -12.37 -11.08 -12.96
N SER A 122 -11.55 -10.88 -13.98
CA SER A 122 -11.31 -11.89 -15.03
C SER A 122 -10.14 -12.82 -14.74
N LEU A 123 -9.16 -12.39 -13.93
CA LEU A 123 -7.96 -13.14 -13.58
C LEU A 123 -7.89 -13.34 -12.06
N ASN A 124 -8.09 -14.60 -11.64
CA ASN A 124 -8.10 -14.97 -10.23
C ASN A 124 -6.75 -14.71 -9.54
N GLU A 125 -5.65 -14.90 -10.27
CA GLU A 125 -4.28 -14.67 -9.80
C GLU A 125 -3.96 -13.19 -9.59
N VAL A 126 -4.66 -12.24 -10.21
CA VAL A 126 -4.39 -10.82 -10.04
C VAL A 126 -5.04 -10.30 -8.76
N PHE A 127 -4.22 -9.84 -7.81
CA PHE A 127 -4.68 -9.35 -6.51
C PHE A 127 -5.01 -7.86 -6.51
N SER A 128 -4.16 -7.02 -7.10
CA SER A 128 -4.30 -5.56 -7.02
C SER A 128 -3.92 -4.84 -8.29
N ILE A 129 -4.35 -3.57 -8.35
CA ILE A 129 -3.89 -2.55 -9.30
C ILE A 129 -3.02 -1.58 -8.51
N SER A 130 -1.79 -1.33 -8.96
CA SER A 130 -0.85 -0.38 -8.37
C SER A 130 -0.90 0.97 -9.09
N GLY A 131 -0.81 2.07 -8.34
CA GLY A 131 -0.71 3.42 -8.93
C GLY A 131 0.73 3.85 -9.20
N THR A 132 1.69 3.17 -8.59
CA THR A 132 3.11 3.56 -8.62
C THR A 132 3.87 2.78 -9.67
N GLN A 133 4.86 3.45 -10.29
CA GLN A 133 5.84 2.81 -11.18
C GLN A 133 7.22 3.41 -10.95
N PHE A 134 8.20 2.55 -10.66
CA PHE A 134 9.58 2.97 -10.42
C PHE A 134 10.50 2.70 -11.60
N ALA A 135 10.19 1.69 -12.42
CA ALA A 135 11.02 1.34 -13.55
C ALA A 135 11.01 2.44 -14.63
N PRO A 136 12.10 2.60 -15.38
CA PRO A 136 12.17 3.56 -16.46
C PRO A 136 11.33 3.11 -17.67
N PRO A 137 10.96 4.04 -18.57
CA PRO A 137 10.17 3.74 -19.78
C PRO A 137 10.78 2.66 -20.67
N GLY A 138 12.10 2.48 -20.67
CA GLY A 138 12.77 1.41 -21.40
C GLY A 138 12.40 0.00 -20.92
N VAL A 139 11.98 -0.15 -19.67
CA VAL A 139 11.53 -1.40 -19.06
C VAL A 139 10.01 -1.59 -19.20
N THR A 140 9.23 -0.54 -18.90
CA THR A 140 7.76 -0.58 -18.97
C THR A 140 7.23 -0.44 -20.38
N LYS A 141 8.02 0.16 -21.29
CA LYS A 141 7.62 0.52 -22.67
C LYS A 141 6.37 1.41 -22.71
N GLY A 142 6.12 2.15 -21.61
CA GLY A 142 4.96 3.05 -21.48
C GLY A 142 3.61 2.35 -21.42
N VAL A 143 3.56 1.01 -21.31
CA VAL A 143 2.33 0.24 -21.26
C VAL A 143 2.17 -0.44 -19.90
N TRP A 144 0.92 -0.65 -19.50
CA TRP A 144 0.61 -1.42 -18.30
C TRP A 144 0.98 -2.90 -18.47
N SER A 145 1.31 -3.54 -17.37
CA SER A 145 1.74 -4.95 -17.35
C SER A 145 1.33 -5.65 -16.05
N LEU A 146 1.50 -6.96 -16.02
CA LEU A 146 1.43 -7.73 -14.79
C LEU A 146 2.84 -7.88 -14.20
N SER A 147 2.93 -7.84 -12.88
CA SER A 147 4.15 -8.04 -12.11
C SER A 147 3.87 -8.94 -10.91
N ARG A 148 4.87 -9.66 -10.41
CA ARG A 148 4.83 -10.40 -9.15
C ARG A 148 5.03 -9.51 -7.93
N TYR A 149 5.47 -8.27 -8.13
CA TYR A 149 5.74 -7.32 -7.06
C TYR A 149 4.63 -6.27 -6.97
N PRO A 150 3.84 -6.25 -5.89
CA PRO A 150 2.91 -5.16 -5.64
C PRO A 150 3.65 -3.89 -5.22
N LEU A 151 3.09 -2.74 -5.61
CA LEU A 151 3.51 -1.43 -5.14
C LEU A 151 2.28 -0.75 -4.53
N PHE A 152 2.31 -0.53 -3.21
CA PHE A 152 1.12 -0.13 -2.44
C PHE A 152 0.99 1.38 -2.22
N TRP A 153 1.78 2.21 -2.87
CA TRP A 153 1.55 3.66 -2.82
C TRP A 153 0.45 4.04 -3.81
N GLY A 154 -0.79 4.08 -3.30
CA GLY A 154 -2.00 4.17 -4.10
C GLY A 154 -2.27 2.88 -4.88
N TRP A 155 -3.27 2.15 -4.45
CA TRP A 155 -3.61 0.85 -5.03
C TRP A 155 -5.10 0.57 -4.95
N ALA A 156 -5.57 -0.44 -5.67
CA ALA A 156 -6.95 -0.84 -5.65
C ALA A 156 -7.09 -2.37 -5.67
N THR A 157 -8.16 -2.87 -5.04
CA THR A 157 -8.52 -4.30 -5.05
C THR A 157 -10.02 -4.49 -4.83
N THR A 158 -10.46 -5.75 -4.84
CA THR A 158 -11.85 -6.12 -4.57
C THR A 158 -12.00 -6.72 -3.16
N LYS A 159 -13.21 -6.65 -2.63
CA LYS A 159 -13.61 -7.27 -1.35
C LYS A 159 -13.26 -8.76 -1.30
N SER A 160 -13.57 -9.51 -2.36
CA SER A 160 -13.30 -10.94 -2.40
C SER A 160 -11.81 -11.26 -2.28
N LYS A 161 -10.97 -10.51 -3.00
CA LYS A 161 -9.51 -10.69 -2.96
C LYS A 161 -8.93 -10.25 -1.62
N TRP A 162 -9.39 -9.12 -1.07
CA TRP A 162 -8.99 -8.68 0.27
C TRP A 162 -9.34 -9.72 1.32
N ASN A 163 -10.58 -10.24 1.34
CA ASN A 163 -11.02 -11.22 2.33
C ASN A 163 -10.19 -12.50 2.29
N VAL A 164 -9.84 -12.99 1.09
CA VAL A 164 -8.94 -14.16 0.92
C VAL A 164 -7.56 -13.85 1.49
N ALA A 165 -6.96 -12.72 1.12
CA ALA A 165 -5.66 -12.33 1.63
C ALA A 165 -5.69 -12.13 3.15
N ARG A 166 -6.73 -11.51 3.68
CA ARG A 166 -6.90 -11.27 5.10
C ARG A 166 -7.02 -12.55 5.92
N HIS A 167 -7.77 -13.54 5.41
CA HIS A 167 -7.87 -14.87 6.01
C HIS A 167 -6.51 -15.59 6.02
N ARG A 168 -5.77 -15.54 4.91
CA ARG A 168 -4.41 -16.12 4.83
C ARG A 168 -3.45 -15.46 5.82
N LEU A 169 -3.55 -14.15 6.01
CA LEU A 169 -2.74 -13.43 6.98
C LEU A 169 -3.05 -13.85 8.42
N ALA A 170 -4.31 -14.08 8.77
CA ALA A 170 -4.72 -14.52 10.10
C ALA A 170 -4.15 -15.89 10.48
N SER A 171 -3.91 -16.75 9.49
CA SER A 171 -3.35 -18.09 9.64
C SER A 171 -1.93 -18.24 9.09
N ILE A 172 -1.21 -17.12 8.85
CA ILE A 172 0.08 -17.16 8.16
C ILE A 172 1.12 -17.97 8.92
N GLU A 173 1.56 -19.05 8.30
CA GLU A 173 2.72 -19.82 8.72
C GLU A 173 3.91 -19.44 7.84
N ILE A 174 4.93 -18.81 8.44
CA ILE A 174 6.13 -18.40 7.71
C ILE A 174 7.15 -19.55 7.69
N ASN A 175 6.68 -20.74 7.33
CA ASN A 175 7.48 -21.94 7.20
C ASN A 175 7.31 -22.49 5.77
N GLY A 176 8.38 -22.55 5.00
CA GLY A 176 8.32 -23.01 3.60
C GLY A 176 8.15 -21.89 2.59
N GLY A 177 7.59 -22.23 1.41
CA GLY A 177 7.34 -21.27 0.32
C GLY A 177 8.56 -20.80 -0.45
N ARG A 178 9.72 -21.47 -0.27
CA ARG A 178 10.98 -21.10 -0.95
C ARG A 178 10.85 -21.21 -2.47
N GLU A 179 10.08 -22.14 -2.93
CA GLU A 179 9.83 -22.48 -4.34
C GLU A 179 9.13 -21.34 -5.12
N PHE A 180 8.41 -20.46 -4.43
CA PHE A 180 7.69 -19.33 -5.03
C PHE A 180 8.57 -18.10 -5.29
N PHE A 181 9.83 -18.14 -4.87
CA PHE A 181 10.75 -17.03 -5.01
C PHE A 181 11.85 -17.34 -6.05
N LEU A 182 12.29 -16.30 -6.77
CA LEU A 182 13.32 -16.43 -7.81
C LEU A 182 14.60 -17.09 -7.31
N ASN A 183 15.01 -16.70 -6.08
CA ASN A 183 16.24 -17.21 -5.47
C ASN A 183 16.16 -17.16 -3.95
N TYR A 184 17.20 -17.70 -3.29
CA TYR A 184 17.25 -17.77 -1.84
C TYR A 184 17.37 -16.39 -1.17
N ALA A 185 17.97 -15.39 -1.83
CA ALA A 185 18.09 -14.04 -1.28
C ALA A 185 16.73 -13.36 -1.19
N GLU A 186 15.91 -13.49 -2.24
CA GLU A 186 14.54 -12.99 -2.27
C GLU A 186 13.69 -13.63 -1.16
N TYR A 187 13.67 -14.94 -1.10
CA TYR A 187 12.97 -15.67 -0.04
C TYR A 187 13.36 -15.18 1.36
N ARG A 188 14.65 -15.04 1.62
CA ARG A 188 15.14 -14.57 2.92
C ARG A 188 14.76 -13.13 3.22
N PHE A 189 14.80 -12.27 2.21
CA PHE A 189 14.41 -10.87 2.33
C PHE A 189 12.94 -10.74 2.77
N TRP A 190 12.03 -11.34 2.03
CA TRP A 190 10.59 -11.26 2.30
C TRP A 190 10.21 -11.99 3.58
N LYS A 191 10.76 -13.19 3.80
CA LYS A 191 10.53 -13.95 5.03
C LYS A 191 10.97 -13.19 6.27
N SER A 192 12.17 -12.62 6.26
CA SER A 192 12.69 -11.85 7.40
C SER A 192 11.85 -10.60 7.66
N GLY A 193 11.47 -9.87 6.59
CA GLY A 193 10.59 -8.71 6.69
C GLY A 193 9.24 -9.06 7.34
N ALA A 194 8.60 -10.12 6.83
CA ALA A 194 7.32 -10.58 7.35
C ALA A 194 7.40 -10.99 8.83
N ILE A 195 8.40 -11.79 9.21
CA ILE A 195 8.60 -12.21 10.62
C ILE A 195 8.79 -10.98 11.52
N ARG A 196 9.66 -10.05 11.14
CA ARG A 196 9.95 -8.86 11.95
C ARG A 196 8.74 -7.95 12.11
N SER A 197 7.91 -7.84 11.07
CA SER A 197 6.65 -7.10 11.17
C SER A 197 5.66 -7.81 12.09
N LEU A 198 5.46 -9.11 11.92
CA LEU A 198 4.57 -9.91 12.76
C LEU A 198 4.97 -9.90 14.22
N ASP A 199 6.27 -9.90 14.52
CA ASP A 199 6.81 -9.88 15.88
C ASP A 199 6.94 -8.45 16.46
N GLY A 200 6.53 -7.42 15.71
CA GLY A 200 6.46 -6.03 16.18
C GLY A 200 7.78 -5.27 16.18
N PHE A 201 8.81 -5.75 15.49
CA PHE A 201 10.08 -5.02 15.31
C PHE A 201 9.99 -3.95 14.20
N VAL A 202 9.03 -4.09 13.29
CA VAL A 202 8.76 -3.15 12.20
C VAL A 202 7.26 -2.87 12.16
N ASP A 203 6.86 -1.63 12.12
CA ASP A 203 5.44 -1.21 12.01
C ASP A 203 5.07 -1.11 10.52
N ALA A 204 4.99 -2.26 9.83
CA ALA A 204 4.70 -2.35 8.40
C ALA A 204 3.60 -3.39 8.16
N TRP A 205 2.51 -2.98 7.52
CA TRP A 205 1.38 -3.85 7.19
C TRP A 205 1.64 -4.68 5.93
N ASP A 206 2.42 -4.13 5.02
CA ASP A 206 2.65 -4.66 3.70
C ASP A 206 3.59 -5.88 3.68
N LEU A 207 4.59 -5.95 4.55
CA LEU A 207 5.59 -7.02 4.52
C LEU A 207 5.00 -8.43 4.69
N PRO A 208 4.11 -8.71 5.68
CA PRO A 208 3.44 -10.00 5.76
C PRO A 208 2.51 -10.26 4.58
N LEU A 209 1.82 -9.22 4.10
CA LEU A 209 0.95 -9.31 2.94
C LEU A 209 1.75 -9.66 1.68
N LEU A 210 2.86 -8.98 1.42
CA LEU A 210 3.78 -9.25 0.32
C LEU A 210 4.26 -10.72 0.32
N TYR A 211 4.69 -11.22 1.48
CA TYR A 211 5.10 -12.61 1.62
C TYR A 211 3.95 -13.58 1.31
N SER A 212 2.76 -13.31 1.85
CA SER A 212 1.56 -14.12 1.59
C SER A 212 1.15 -14.11 0.13
N LEU A 213 1.17 -12.95 -0.53
CA LEU A 213 0.82 -12.81 -1.94
C LEU A 213 1.82 -13.54 -2.84
N ALA A 214 3.12 -13.42 -2.57
CA ALA A 214 4.18 -14.10 -3.32
C ALA A 214 4.05 -15.63 -3.20
N THR A 215 3.83 -16.17 -2.00
CA THR A 215 3.66 -17.61 -1.78
C THR A 215 2.33 -18.18 -2.30
N ASN A 216 1.46 -17.34 -2.81
CA ASN A 216 0.22 -17.72 -3.50
C ASN A 216 0.22 -17.30 -4.98
N GLU A 217 1.40 -17.00 -5.54
CA GLU A 217 1.62 -16.66 -6.94
C GLU A 217 0.72 -15.53 -7.45
N ASN A 218 0.35 -14.61 -6.55
CA ASN A 218 -0.47 -13.47 -6.92
C ASN A 218 0.29 -12.49 -7.81
N LEU A 219 -0.42 -11.94 -8.78
CA LEU A 219 0.06 -10.92 -9.69
C LEU A 219 -0.59 -9.56 -9.39
N HIS A 220 0.00 -8.51 -9.92
CA HIS A 220 -0.43 -7.13 -9.74
C HIS A 220 -0.39 -6.39 -11.06
N VAL A 221 -1.45 -5.63 -11.36
CA VAL A 221 -1.43 -4.72 -12.51
C VAL A 221 -0.59 -3.51 -12.15
N GLN A 222 0.37 -3.18 -13.00
CA GLN A 222 1.20 -1.99 -12.85
C GLN A 222 1.07 -1.07 -14.04
N PRO A 223 1.01 0.27 -13.83
CA PRO A 223 0.95 1.24 -14.92
C PRO A 223 2.28 1.30 -15.67
N GLY A 224 2.26 1.81 -16.90
CA GLY A 224 3.47 2.08 -17.68
C GLY A 224 4.25 3.30 -17.19
N GLU A 225 3.57 4.23 -16.52
CA GLU A 225 4.11 5.46 -15.95
C GLU A 225 3.73 5.55 -14.46
N ASN A 226 4.50 6.30 -13.67
CA ASN A 226 4.13 6.58 -12.28
C ASN A 226 2.89 7.47 -12.22
N LEU A 227 1.84 7.05 -11.51
CA LEU A 227 0.58 7.77 -11.41
C LEU A 227 0.27 8.23 -9.97
N VAL A 228 1.10 7.85 -9.01
CA VAL A 228 0.97 8.27 -7.62
C VAL A 228 2.33 8.70 -7.10
N LYS A 229 2.43 9.96 -6.65
CA LYS A 229 3.64 10.53 -6.05
C LYS A 229 3.60 10.33 -4.54
N ASN A 230 4.59 9.64 -3.99
CA ASN A 230 4.76 9.62 -2.54
C ASN A 230 5.47 10.89 -2.07
N VAL A 231 4.85 11.60 -1.14
CA VAL A 231 5.35 12.87 -0.57
C VAL A 231 5.67 12.74 0.93
N GLY A 232 5.92 11.50 1.40
CA GLY A 232 6.04 11.16 2.82
C GLY A 232 7.37 11.50 3.50
N VAL A 233 8.25 12.30 2.89
CA VAL A 233 9.48 12.80 3.54
C VAL A 233 9.23 14.20 4.07
N ASP A 234 8.60 14.26 5.23
CA ASP A 234 8.34 15.50 5.95
C ASP A 234 8.46 15.27 7.46
N PHE A 235 8.10 16.27 8.26
CA PHE A 235 8.11 16.21 9.73
C PHE A 235 7.17 15.12 10.31
N ALA A 236 6.20 14.65 9.52
CA ALA A 236 5.24 13.62 9.92
C ALA A 236 5.68 12.20 9.53
N ALA A 237 6.81 12.05 8.83
CA ALA A 237 7.31 10.76 8.38
C ALA A 237 7.52 9.77 9.53
N THR A 238 6.93 8.57 9.42
CA THR A 238 7.02 7.52 10.46
C THR A 238 8.12 6.51 10.17
N HIS A 239 8.41 6.26 8.89
CA HIS A 239 9.33 5.20 8.45
C HIS A 239 10.51 5.71 7.63
N THR A 240 10.36 6.82 6.91
CA THR A 240 11.36 7.32 5.97
C THR A 240 11.83 8.70 6.39
N THR A 241 12.88 8.75 7.19
CA THR A 241 13.48 10.01 7.70
C THR A 241 14.49 10.61 6.72
N LYS A 242 14.90 9.91 5.69
CA LYS A 242 15.87 10.37 4.69
C LYS A 242 15.25 10.30 3.29
N PRO A 243 15.44 11.35 2.47
CA PRO A 243 15.04 11.29 1.07
C PRO A 243 15.68 10.08 0.39
N ASN A 244 14.90 9.34 -0.38
CA ASN A 244 15.40 8.33 -1.29
C ASN A 244 14.91 8.66 -2.70
N GLN A 245 15.51 8.07 -3.72
CA GLN A 245 15.24 8.38 -5.12
C GLN A 245 13.80 8.03 -5.59
N TRP A 246 13.04 7.32 -4.76
CA TRP A 246 11.69 6.86 -5.08
C TRP A 246 10.62 7.81 -4.58
N ILE A 247 10.92 8.54 -3.49
CA ILE A 247 10.02 9.52 -2.89
C ILE A 247 10.11 10.83 -3.66
N GLY A 248 8.95 11.43 -3.90
CA GLY A 248 8.86 12.65 -4.68
C GLY A 248 8.96 12.45 -6.19
N ARG A 249 8.99 11.18 -6.68
CA ARG A 249 9.01 10.91 -8.11
C ARG A 249 7.74 11.48 -8.75
N GLU A 250 7.94 12.31 -9.79
CA GLU A 250 6.84 12.94 -10.49
C GLU A 250 5.94 11.93 -11.18
N CYS A 251 4.67 12.27 -11.29
CA CYS A 251 3.72 11.50 -12.06
C CYS A 251 3.90 11.75 -13.55
N GLY A 252 3.82 10.68 -14.33
CA GLY A 252 3.50 10.73 -15.74
C GLY A 252 2.00 10.88 -15.95
N ARG A 253 1.52 10.50 -17.11
CA ARG A 253 0.10 10.53 -17.46
C ARG A 253 -0.34 9.19 -18.02
N TYR A 254 -1.41 8.65 -17.51
CA TYR A 254 -2.02 7.47 -18.11
C TYR A 254 -2.65 7.84 -19.46
N THR A 255 -2.34 7.06 -20.48
CA THR A 255 -3.02 7.08 -21.75
C THR A 255 -3.68 5.74 -21.97
N ARG A 256 -4.97 5.72 -22.29
CA ARG A 256 -5.74 4.51 -22.51
C ARG A 256 -5.09 3.62 -23.56
N SER A 257 -4.94 2.34 -23.22
CA SER A 257 -4.36 1.34 -24.12
C SER A 257 -5.30 0.15 -24.25
N ASN A 258 -5.45 -0.37 -25.46
CA ASN A 258 -6.21 -1.59 -25.71
C ASN A 258 -5.34 -2.85 -25.59
N VAL A 259 -4.10 -2.72 -25.17
CA VAL A 259 -3.17 -3.85 -24.98
C VAL A 259 -3.57 -4.61 -23.72
N LYS A 260 -3.76 -5.91 -23.83
CA LYS A 260 -3.94 -6.78 -22.66
C LYS A 260 -2.61 -6.83 -21.88
N PRO A 261 -2.62 -6.60 -20.56
CA PRO A 261 -1.41 -6.72 -19.78
C PRO A 261 -0.95 -8.18 -19.73
N THR A 262 0.35 -8.36 -19.88
CA THR A 262 1.03 -9.65 -19.71
C THR A 262 2.08 -9.53 -18.63
N LEU A 263 2.51 -10.68 -18.09
CA LEU A 263 3.59 -10.71 -17.11
C LEU A 263 4.88 -10.14 -17.73
N ASN A 264 5.41 -9.10 -17.10
CA ASN A 264 6.64 -8.42 -17.53
C ASN A 264 7.81 -8.83 -16.64
N LEU A 265 8.55 -9.84 -17.08
CA LEU A 265 9.72 -10.34 -16.34
C LEU A 265 10.87 -9.33 -16.29
N ASP A 266 11.01 -8.46 -17.29
CA ASP A 266 12.02 -7.39 -17.26
C ASP A 266 11.70 -6.37 -16.16
N LEU A 267 10.41 -6.06 -15.95
CA LEU A 267 9.95 -5.22 -14.85
C LEU A 267 10.22 -5.90 -13.50
N ASP A 268 9.90 -7.18 -13.36
CA ASP A 268 10.15 -7.92 -12.13
C ASP A 268 11.63 -7.96 -11.78
N ASN A 269 12.49 -8.25 -12.74
CA ASN A 269 13.96 -8.25 -12.55
C ASN A 269 14.45 -6.85 -12.17
N TRP A 270 13.95 -5.82 -12.84
CA TRP A 270 14.34 -4.45 -12.55
C TRP A 270 13.94 -4.04 -11.11
N LEU A 271 12.70 -4.34 -10.69
CA LEU A 271 12.23 -4.07 -9.32
C LEU A 271 13.06 -4.82 -8.29
N PHE A 272 13.37 -6.08 -8.55
CA PHE A 272 14.21 -6.91 -7.70
C PHE A 272 15.59 -6.28 -7.48
N GLU A 273 16.26 -5.87 -8.54
CA GLU A 273 17.64 -5.40 -8.50
C GLU A 273 17.76 -3.94 -8.04
N HIS A 274 16.86 -3.06 -8.48
CA HIS A 274 17.02 -1.61 -8.34
C HIS A 274 16.15 -1.02 -7.25
N PHE A 275 14.90 -1.48 -7.11
CA PHE A 275 13.97 -0.97 -6.10
C PHE A 275 14.19 -1.67 -4.77
N TYR A 276 14.00 -2.99 -4.72
CA TYR A 276 14.21 -3.76 -3.50
C TYR A 276 15.69 -4.01 -3.20
N LYS A 277 16.57 -3.92 -4.19
CA LYS A 277 18.04 -4.11 -4.07
C LYS A 277 18.39 -5.45 -3.44
N ILE A 278 17.64 -6.50 -3.76
CA ILE A 278 17.82 -7.82 -3.18
C ILE A 278 19.05 -8.48 -3.80
N ASN A 279 20.03 -8.77 -2.98
CA ASN A 279 21.29 -9.42 -3.40
C ASN A 279 21.83 -10.33 -2.28
N THR A 280 22.94 -11.01 -2.53
CA THR A 280 23.55 -11.93 -1.56
C THR A 280 23.93 -11.27 -0.22
N ARG A 281 24.23 -9.97 -0.22
CA ARG A 281 24.49 -9.22 1.03
C ARG A 281 23.27 -9.17 1.94
N HIS A 282 22.05 -9.21 1.39
CA HIS A 282 20.83 -9.26 2.16
C HIS A 282 20.69 -10.57 2.96
N ILE A 283 21.22 -11.69 2.46
CA ILE A 283 21.22 -12.96 3.21
C ILE A 283 21.99 -12.79 4.51
N PHE A 284 23.17 -12.18 4.44
CA PHE A 284 24.00 -11.95 5.62
C PHE A 284 23.37 -10.92 6.57
N SER A 285 22.91 -9.78 6.03
CA SER A 285 22.29 -8.74 6.85
C SER A 285 21.00 -9.22 7.52
N THR A 286 20.15 -9.99 6.83
CA THR A 286 18.92 -10.54 7.43
C THR A 286 19.22 -11.56 8.53
N ARG A 287 20.27 -12.39 8.37
CA ARG A 287 20.70 -13.32 9.44
C ARG A 287 21.19 -12.56 10.68
N LEU A 288 22.01 -11.53 10.48
CA LEU A 288 22.52 -10.71 11.58
C LEU A 288 21.39 -9.97 12.30
N THR A 289 20.46 -9.38 11.53
CA THR A 289 19.30 -8.70 12.10
C THR A 289 18.41 -9.66 12.89
N THR A 290 18.15 -10.87 12.39
CA THR A 290 17.38 -11.89 13.10
C THR A 290 18.10 -12.31 14.39
N LEU A 291 19.42 -12.43 14.37
CA LEU A 291 20.20 -12.73 15.58
C LEU A 291 20.07 -11.60 16.62
N PHE A 292 20.15 -10.35 16.21
CA PHE A 292 19.96 -9.19 17.09
C PHE A 292 18.55 -9.14 17.69
N ASP A 293 17.53 -9.49 16.90
CA ASP A 293 16.14 -9.59 17.39
C ASP A 293 16.03 -10.69 18.47
N LEU A 294 16.64 -11.87 18.23
CA LEU A 294 16.65 -12.99 19.19
C LEU A 294 17.42 -12.67 20.48
N LEU A 295 18.50 -11.90 20.37
CA LEU A 295 19.30 -11.46 21.52
C LEU A 295 18.68 -10.27 22.27
N GLY A 296 17.54 -9.75 21.80
CA GLY A 296 16.88 -8.61 22.42
C GLY A 296 17.60 -7.28 22.22
N ILE A 297 18.56 -7.20 21.30
CA ILE A 297 19.33 -5.98 20.99
C ILE A 297 18.45 -4.97 20.25
N ASN A 298 17.62 -5.47 19.30
CA ASN A 298 16.62 -4.63 18.63
C ASN A 298 15.38 -4.50 19.50
N LYS A 299 14.93 -3.26 19.74
CA LYS A 299 13.70 -3.01 20.48
C LYS A 299 12.48 -3.25 19.59
N ARG A 300 11.44 -3.84 20.17
CA ARG A 300 10.12 -3.92 19.50
C ARG A 300 9.52 -2.53 19.39
N VAL A 301 9.05 -2.18 18.22
CA VAL A 301 8.39 -0.90 17.93
C VAL A 301 6.92 -0.95 18.34
N ARG A 302 6.32 -2.15 18.25
CA ARG A 302 4.89 -2.39 18.52
C ARG A 302 4.68 -3.74 19.19
N SER A 303 3.48 -3.94 19.76
CA SER A 303 3.04 -5.29 20.14
C SER A 303 2.96 -6.19 18.90
N PRO A 304 3.23 -7.50 19.04
CA PRO A 304 3.20 -8.44 17.92
C PRO A 304 1.91 -8.36 17.12
N LEU A 305 2.03 -8.21 15.82
CA LEU A 305 0.86 -8.15 14.92
C LEU A 305 0.06 -9.47 14.93
N LYS A 306 0.72 -10.62 15.19
CA LYS A 306 0.05 -11.92 15.30
C LYS A 306 -1.11 -11.94 16.30
N GLU A 307 -0.99 -11.19 17.40
CA GLU A 307 -2.05 -11.07 18.40
C GLU A 307 -3.25 -10.26 17.94
N ARG A 308 -3.06 -9.42 16.93
CA ARG A 308 -4.07 -8.51 16.38
C ARG A 308 -4.71 -9.03 15.09
N TRP A 309 -4.18 -10.11 14.54
CA TRP A 309 -4.67 -10.70 13.29
C TRP A 309 -5.61 -11.88 13.52
N ARG A 310 -5.72 -12.33 14.77
CA ARG A 310 -6.70 -13.30 15.25
C ARG A 310 -8.00 -12.60 15.64
#